data_ffe88bd8953822df6f59c51d7a88364e
#
_entry.id   ffe88bd8953822df6f59c51d7a88364e
#
_cell.length_a   1.000
_cell.length_b   1.000
_cell.length_c   1.000
_cell.angle_alpha   90.00
_cell.angle_beta   90.00
_cell.angle_gamma   90.00
#
_symmetry.space_group_name_H-M   'P 1'
#
loop_
_entity.id
_entity.type
_entity.pdbx_description
1 polymer ?
#
loop_
_entity_poly.entity_id
_entity_poly.type
_entity_poly.pdbx_seq_one_letter_code
_entity_poly.pdbx_strand_id
1 'polypeptide(L)'
;KLMEDYEGREQTLFKSTMFGDDVDRPIRKSDGTWTYFAPDAAYHFDKIERGFDELIDVFGADHSGYVKRMKAVVKAFSDGKVNLDVKLCQLVRLFKDGSPYKMSKRAGNFVTLNDMISEVGKDVVRFLMLTRKNDAQLDFDFDKALEQSKDNVVFYVQYAHARCASIIEKSVEFNLNWKMVKIDEINFSLLSTENEKRIILKICEWPRVVESSGLSHEPHRIV
;
A
#
# COMPACT_ATOMS: atom_id res chain seq x y z
N LYS A 1 27.28 3.46 24.43
CA LYS A 1 26.54 4.54 25.10
C LYS A 1 27.34 5.82 24.93
N LEU A 2 26.95 6.68 24.00
CA LEU A 2 27.55 8.00 23.85
C LEU A 2 26.70 8.97 24.66
N MET A 3 27.32 9.72 25.55
CA MET A 3 26.73 10.87 26.23
C MET A 3 27.36 12.12 25.61
N GLU A 4 26.54 12.95 24.99
CA GLU A 4 26.96 14.24 24.45
C GLU A 4 26.18 15.38 25.12
N ASP A 5 26.85 16.51 25.25
CA ASP A 5 26.27 17.73 25.79
C ASP A 5 25.49 18.44 24.67
N TYR A 6 24.17 18.49 24.77
CA TYR A 6 23.30 19.21 23.85
C TYR A 6 22.63 20.37 24.62
N GLU A 7 22.93 21.60 24.23
CA GLU A 7 22.48 22.81 24.93
C GLU A 7 22.85 22.82 26.45
N GLY A 8 24.02 22.29 26.81
CA GLY A 8 24.44 22.20 28.23
C GLY A 8 23.75 21.04 28.99
N ARG A 9 23.13 20.07 28.29
CA ARG A 9 22.44 18.94 28.91
C ARG A 9 22.92 17.62 28.36
N GLU A 10 23.32 16.71 29.22
CA GLU A 10 23.71 15.36 28.81
C GLU A 10 22.52 14.56 28.27
N GLN A 11 22.70 13.94 27.11
CA GLN A 11 21.74 13.04 26.49
C GLN A 11 22.41 11.72 26.12
N THR A 12 21.62 10.64 26.06
CA THR A 12 22.10 9.37 25.48
C THR A 12 21.75 9.35 24.01
N LEU A 13 22.75 9.30 23.15
CA LEU A 13 22.60 9.26 21.70
C LEU A 13 22.76 7.84 21.16
N PHE A 14 21.96 7.51 20.16
CA PHE A 14 22.21 6.40 19.24
C PHE A 14 23.09 6.92 18.10
N LYS A 15 24.24 6.27 17.86
CA LYS A 15 25.16 6.61 16.76
C LYS A 15 24.61 6.19 15.40
N SER A 16 23.49 6.76 15.01
CA SER A 16 22.78 6.41 13.78
C SER A 16 23.55 6.75 12.52
N THR A 17 24.48 7.71 12.59
CA THR A 17 25.38 8.05 11.46
C THR A 17 26.25 6.87 11.03
N MET A 18 26.63 5.98 11.93
CA MET A 18 27.38 4.75 11.60
C MET A 18 26.58 3.78 10.74
N PHE A 19 25.26 3.94 10.70
CA PHE A 19 24.34 3.04 10.00
C PHE A 19 23.61 3.71 8.83
N GLY A 20 23.97 4.97 8.49
CA GLY A 20 23.49 5.66 7.30
C GLY A 20 22.45 6.77 7.55
N ASP A 21 22.25 7.20 8.80
CA ASP A 21 21.50 8.43 9.10
C ASP A 21 22.39 9.67 8.93
N ASP A 22 21.78 10.84 8.86
CA ASP A 22 22.47 12.12 8.66
C ASP A 22 23.07 12.67 9.97
N VAL A 23 22.50 12.35 11.11
CA VAL A 23 22.90 12.86 12.43
C VAL A 23 22.55 11.84 13.52
N ASP A 24 23.39 11.77 14.56
CA ASP A 24 23.14 10.91 15.71
C ASP A 24 21.87 11.34 16.46
N ARG A 25 21.08 10.37 16.93
CA ARG A 25 19.74 10.64 17.44
C ARG A 25 19.64 10.44 18.94
N PRO A 26 19.08 11.42 19.66
CA PRO A 26 18.82 11.24 21.08
C PRO A 26 17.78 10.15 21.31
N ILE A 27 18.15 9.13 22.11
CA ILE A 27 17.27 8.04 22.50
C ILE A 27 16.73 8.27 23.92
N ARG A 28 17.52 8.94 24.77
CA ARG A 28 17.15 9.29 26.14
C ARG A 28 17.50 10.73 26.42
N LYS A 29 16.56 11.50 26.97
CA LYS A 29 16.71 12.90 27.33
C LYS A 29 17.54 13.07 28.59
N SER A 30 17.97 14.30 28.87
CA SER A 30 18.72 14.67 30.07
C SER A 30 17.97 14.45 31.39
N ASP A 31 16.63 14.55 31.38
CA ASP A 31 15.77 14.27 32.51
C ASP A 31 15.58 12.76 32.77
N GLY A 32 16.24 11.91 31.99
CA GLY A 32 16.15 10.46 32.06
C GLY A 32 14.94 9.84 31.36
N THR A 33 14.04 10.63 30.77
CA THR A 33 12.90 10.12 30.00
C THR A 33 13.31 9.68 28.60
N TRP A 34 12.56 8.73 28.04
CA TRP A 34 12.78 8.29 26.66
C TRP A 34 12.22 9.29 25.65
N THR A 35 12.91 9.44 24.53
CA THR A 35 12.36 10.17 23.37
C THR A 35 11.31 9.33 22.67
N TYR A 36 10.49 9.92 21.79
CA TYR A 36 9.56 9.19 20.94
C TYR A 36 10.24 8.17 20.01
N PHE A 37 11.51 8.37 19.73
CA PHE A 37 12.30 7.45 18.93
C PHE A 37 12.61 6.13 19.63
N ALA A 38 12.71 6.12 20.96
CA ALA A 38 13.08 4.94 21.70
C ALA A 38 12.02 3.79 21.61
N PRO A 39 10.72 4.03 21.81
CA PRO A 39 9.72 2.98 21.61
C PRO A 39 9.64 2.47 20.18
N ASP A 40 9.84 3.32 19.16
CA ASP A 40 9.89 2.89 17.76
C ASP A 40 11.08 1.97 17.52
N ALA A 41 12.25 2.32 18.05
CA ALA A 41 13.45 1.48 17.99
C ALA A 41 13.22 0.13 18.67
N ALA A 42 12.62 0.13 19.87
CA ALA A 42 12.31 -1.09 20.61
C ALA A 42 11.32 -1.99 19.85
N TYR A 43 10.32 -1.40 19.20
CA TYR A 43 9.35 -2.16 18.41
C TYR A 43 9.99 -2.82 17.18
N HIS A 44 10.93 -2.14 16.51
CA HIS A 44 11.67 -2.76 15.41
C HIS A 44 12.62 -3.86 15.88
N PHE A 45 13.21 -3.70 17.06
CA PHE A 45 13.96 -4.77 17.69
C PHE A 45 13.09 -6.01 17.95
N ASP A 46 11.89 -5.84 18.50
CA ASP A 46 10.92 -6.93 18.69
C ASP A 46 10.54 -7.63 17.38
N LYS A 47 10.34 -6.86 16.29
CA LYS A 47 10.09 -7.46 14.97
C LYS A 47 11.24 -8.36 14.51
N ILE A 48 12.49 -7.93 14.72
CA ILE A 48 13.69 -8.71 14.37
C ILE A 48 13.78 -9.97 15.24
N GLU A 49 13.55 -9.87 16.56
CA GLU A 49 13.54 -11.01 17.48
C GLU A 49 12.45 -12.05 17.13
N ARG A 50 11.35 -11.62 16.52
CA ARG A 50 10.31 -12.52 16.00
C ARG A 50 10.71 -13.26 14.71
N GLY A 51 11.88 -12.97 14.16
CA GLY A 51 12.47 -13.69 13.05
C GLY A 51 12.00 -13.23 11.66
N PHE A 52 11.59 -11.97 11.50
CA PHE A 52 11.28 -11.42 10.18
C PHE A 52 12.56 -11.00 9.46
N ASP A 53 12.72 -11.43 8.22
CA ASP A 53 13.87 -11.10 7.36
C ASP A 53 13.66 -9.78 6.61
N GLU A 54 12.41 -9.38 6.42
CA GLU A 54 12.01 -8.15 5.74
C GLU A 54 10.93 -7.44 6.52
N LEU A 55 11.13 -6.16 6.75
CA LEU A 55 10.20 -5.28 7.43
C LEU A 55 9.68 -4.23 6.45
N ILE A 56 8.38 -3.93 6.51
CA ILE A 56 7.74 -2.89 5.71
C ILE A 56 7.01 -1.94 6.64
N ASP A 57 7.43 -0.67 6.63
CA ASP A 57 6.72 0.39 7.32
C ASP A 57 5.94 1.24 6.32
N VAL A 58 4.73 1.62 6.68
CA VAL A 58 3.87 2.52 5.88
C VAL A 58 3.70 3.82 6.65
N PHE A 59 4.32 4.89 6.17
CA PHE A 59 4.30 6.21 6.81
C PHE A 59 3.56 7.23 5.96
N GLY A 60 2.98 8.26 6.60
CA GLY A 60 2.58 9.47 5.90
C GLY A 60 3.78 10.23 5.33
N ALA A 61 3.60 10.95 4.26
CA ALA A 61 4.69 11.70 3.59
C ALA A 61 5.34 12.76 4.50
N ASP A 62 4.63 13.25 5.51
CA ASP A 62 5.12 14.15 6.55
C ASP A 62 6.19 13.51 7.45
N HIS A 63 6.28 12.18 7.47
CA HIS A 63 7.32 11.42 8.17
C HIS A 63 8.54 11.06 7.32
N SER A 64 8.72 11.67 6.14
CA SER A 64 9.85 11.38 5.24
C SER A 64 11.23 11.52 5.91
N GLY A 65 11.40 12.52 6.78
CA GLY A 65 12.63 12.70 7.57
C GLY A 65 12.90 11.59 8.62
N TYR A 66 11.91 10.71 8.85
CA TYR A 66 12.03 9.61 9.81
C TYR A 66 12.64 8.33 9.18
N VAL A 67 12.62 8.23 7.85
CA VAL A 67 12.99 7.03 7.10
C VAL A 67 14.43 6.59 7.36
N LYS A 68 15.39 7.51 7.20
CA LYS A 68 16.83 7.21 7.38
C LYS A 68 17.11 6.72 8.79
N ARG A 69 16.52 7.37 9.78
CA ARG A 69 16.63 7.06 11.20
C ARG A 69 16.15 5.63 11.50
N MET A 70 15.00 5.22 10.98
CA MET A 70 14.47 3.89 11.21
C MET A 70 15.28 2.81 10.47
N LYS A 71 15.71 3.08 9.24
CA LYS A 71 16.63 2.18 8.52
C LYS A 71 17.95 1.99 9.28
N ALA A 72 18.49 3.04 9.89
CA ALA A 72 19.68 2.94 10.72
C ALA A 72 19.46 2.06 11.95
N VAL A 73 18.30 2.16 12.61
CA VAL A 73 17.92 1.30 13.75
C VAL A 73 17.88 -0.16 13.35
N VAL A 74 17.13 -0.50 12.31
CA VAL A 74 16.99 -1.89 11.85
C VAL A 74 18.36 -2.46 11.47
N LYS A 75 19.17 -1.69 10.74
CA LYS A 75 20.52 -2.09 10.35
C LYS A 75 21.42 -2.35 11.56
N ALA A 76 21.34 -1.50 12.59
CA ALA A 76 22.13 -1.64 13.82
C ALA A 76 21.74 -2.87 14.63
N PHE A 77 20.44 -3.17 14.76
CA PHE A 77 19.94 -4.29 15.55
C PHE A 77 20.11 -5.63 14.87
N SER A 78 20.09 -5.65 13.54
CA SER A 78 20.20 -6.89 12.75
C SER A 78 21.60 -7.16 12.20
N ASP A 79 22.61 -6.35 12.51
CA ASP A 79 23.90 -6.37 11.84
C ASP A 79 23.78 -6.29 10.30
N GLY A 80 22.78 -5.57 9.81
CA GLY A 80 22.50 -5.41 8.40
C GLY A 80 21.85 -6.61 7.71
N LYS A 81 21.40 -7.61 8.46
CA LYS A 81 20.79 -8.85 7.90
C LYS A 81 19.33 -8.67 7.54
N VAL A 82 18.61 -7.78 8.22
CA VAL A 82 17.19 -7.51 7.97
C VAL A 82 17.04 -6.23 7.16
N ASN A 83 16.23 -6.26 6.13
CA ASN A 83 15.89 -5.09 5.34
C ASN A 83 14.66 -4.36 5.89
N LEU A 84 14.68 -3.02 5.87
CA LEU A 84 13.50 -2.19 6.13
C LEU A 84 13.14 -1.40 4.88
N ASP A 85 12.01 -1.73 4.27
CA ASP A 85 11.38 -0.91 3.24
C ASP A 85 10.38 0.05 3.87
N VAL A 86 10.46 1.33 3.52
CA VAL A 86 9.53 2.35 4.04
C VAL A 86 8.75 2.95 2.88
N LYS A 87 7.45 2.72 2.87
CA LYS A 87 6.52 3.28 1.90
C LYS A 87 5.94 4.59 2.43
N LEU A 88 6.24 5.68 1.75
CA LEU A 88 5.67 7.00 2.06
C LEU A 88 4.37 7.18 1.31
N CYS A 89 3.26 7.37 2.03
CA CYS A 89 1.94 7.59 1.45
C CYS A 89 1.60 9.08 1.46
N GLN A 90 1.23 9.61 0.29
CA GLN A 90 0.77 10.98 0.15
C GLN A 90 -0.62 11.17 0.75
N LEU A 91 -0.94 12.42 1.07
CA LEU A 91 -2.26 12.79 1.55
C LEU A 91 -3.31 12.53 0.48
N VAL A 92 -4.41 11.94 0.90
CA VAL A 92 -5.63 11.81 0.10
C VAL A 92 -6.48 13.06 0.30
N ARG A 93 -6.84 13.74 -0.79
CA ARG A 93 -7.80 14.83 -0.76
C ARG A 93 -9.20 14.28 -1.00
N LEU A 94 -10.15 14.67 -0.16
CA LEU A 94 -11.54 14.25 -0.30
C LEU A 94 -12.34 15.31 -1.01
N PHE A 95 -13.23 14.90 -1.93
CA PHE A 95 -14.15 15.74 -2.67
C PHE A 95 -15.57 15.20 -2.55
N LYS A 96 -16.54 16.10 -2.42
CA LYS A 96 -17.97 15.81 -2.41
C LYS A 96 -18.75 17.00 -2.95
N ASP A 97 -19.80 16.76 -3.71
CA ASP A 97 -20.61 17.80 -4.36
C ASP A 97 -19.75 18.77 -5.21
N GLY A 98 -18.74 18.21 -5.92
CA GLY A 98 -17.82 18.97 -6.76
C GLY A 98 -16.85 19.88 -6.01
N SER A 99 -16.78 19.82 -4.69
CA SER A 99 -15.97 20.71 -3.84
C SER A 99 -15.04 19.91 -2.91
N PRO A 100 -13.87 20.47 -2.54
CA PRO A 100 -13.01 19.86 -1.55
C PRO A 100 -13.73 19.73 -0.19
N TYR A 101 -13.74 18.52 0.36
CA TYR A 101 -14.29 18.28 1.69
C TYR A 101 -13.35 18.84 2.76
N LYS A 102 -13.76 19.94 3.41
CA LYS A 102 -12.94 20.59 4.42
C LYS A 102 -13.01 19.84 5.75
N MET A 103 -11.92 19.18 6.10
CA MET A 103 -11.76 18.54 7.40
C MET A 103 -11.10 19.49 8.40
N SER A 104 -11.65 19.57 9.62
CA SER A 104 -11.06 20.32 10.73
C SER A 104 -11.25 19.57 12.04
N LYS A 105 -10.16 19.11 12.63
CA LYS A 105 -10.18 18.48 13.97
C LYS A 105 -10.76 19.41 15.04
N ARG A 106 -10.53 20.73 14.92
CA ARG A 106 -11.04 21.73 15.88
C ARG A 106 -12.53 21.95 15.76
N ALA A 107 -13.10 21.79 14.56
CA ALA A 107 -14.53 21.94 14.30
C ALA A 107 -15.30 20.60 14.43
N GLY A 108 -14.64 19.49 14.77
CA GLY A 108 -15.27 18.18 14.84
C GLY A 108 -15.64 17.58 13.48
N ASN A 109 -15.33 18.26 12.38
CA ASN A 109 -15.61 17.79 11.02
C ASN A 109 -14.39 17.02 10.49
N PHE A 110 -14.40 15.70 10.64
CA PHE A 110 -13.44 14.83 9.99
C PHE A 110 -14.16 13.57 9.48
N VAL A 111 -13.74 13.10 8.34
CA VAL A 111 -14.25 11.84 7.76
C VAL A 111 -13.31 10.73 8.20
N THR A 112 -13.86 9.73 8.85
CA THR A 112 -13.12 8.52 9.20
C THR A 112 -13.11 7.56 8.01
N LEU A 113 -12.19 6.58 8.04
CA LEU A 113 -12.20 5.50 7.05
C LEU A 113 -13.53 4.71 7.11
N ASN A 114 -14.10 4.56 8.30
CA ASN A 114 -15.38 3.90 8.47
C ASN A 114 -16.54 4.66 7.82
N ASP A 115 -16.52 5.99 7.89
CA ASP A 115 -17.53 6.82 7.19
C ASP A 115 -17.42 6.64 5.69
N MET A 116 -16.20 6.64 5.13
CA MET A 116 -15.97 6.38 3.71
C MET A 116 -16.49 5.00 3.29
N ILE A 117 -16.16 3.96 4.06
CA ILE A 117 -16.62 2.58 3.79
C ILE A 117 -18.15 2.49 3.86
N SER A 118 -18.77 3.19 4.81
CA SER A 118 -20.22 3.19 4.97
C SER A 118 -20.94 3.90 3.82
N GLU A 119 -20.31 4.93 3.24
CA GLU A 119 -20.90 5.72 2.15
C GLU A 119 -20.73 5.06 0.78
N VAL A 120 -19.52 4.61 0.42
CA VAL A 120 -19.23 4.10 -0.93
C VAL A 120 -18.95 2.61 -1.00
N GLY A 121 -18.85 1.94 0.13
CA GLY A 121 -18.54 0.51 0.23
C GLY A 121 -17.04 0.22 0.29
N LYS A 122 -16.73 -0.90 0.95
CA LYS A 122 -15.35 -1.34 1.22
C LYS A 122 -14.55 -1.58 -0.07
N ASP A 123 -15.15 -2.21 -1.05
CA ASP A 123 -14.44 -2.61 -2.28
C ASP A 123 -14.08 -1.40 -3.13
N VAL A 124 -14.97 -0.40 -3.18
CA VAL A 124 -14.74 0.88 -3.86
C VAL A 124 -13.59 1.63 -3.21
N VAL A 125 -13.61 1.78 -1.87
CA VAL A 125 -12.52 2.45 -1.14
C VAL A 125 -11.19 1.76 -1.40
N ARG A 126 -11.11 0.44 -1.23
CA ARG A 126 -9.88 -0.31 -1.43
C ARG A 126 -9.35 -0.21 -2.86
N PHE A 127 -10.23 -0.36 -3.85
CA PHE A 127 -9.82 -0.29 -5.26
C PHE A 127 -9.29 1.10 -5.61
N LEU A 128 -10.02 2.17 -5.29
CA LEU A 128 -9.61 3.53 -5.59
C LEU A 128 -8.30 3.92 -4.90
N MET A 129 -8.10 3.52 -3.64
CA MET A 129 -6.82 3.75 -2.94
C MET A 129 -5.64 3.06 -3.64
N LEU A 130 -5.87 1.94 -4.33
CA LEU A 130 -4.84 1.19 -5.05
C LEU A 130 -4.65 1.64 -6.51
N THR A 131 -5.45 2.58 -7.03
CA THR A 131 -5.28 3.08 -8.41
C THR A 131 -4.04 3.97 -8.60
N ARG A 132 -3.43 4.39 -7.50
CA ARG A 132 -2.27 5.28 -7.51
C ARG A 132 -1.12 4.68 -6.73
N LYS A 133 0.10 5.02 -7.15
CA LYS A 133 1.29 4.74 -6.37
C LYS A 133 1.19 5.47 -5.02
N ASN A 134 1.73 4.88 -3.96
CA ASN A 134 1.65 5.43 -2.59
C ASN A 134 2.19 6.86 -2.44
N ASP A 135 3.22 7.23 -3.22
CA ASP A 135 3.83 8.56 -3.21
C ASP A 135 3.13 9.57 -4.15
N ALA A 136 2.12 9.12 -4.92
CA ALA A 136 1.32 9.99 -5.77
C ALA A 136 0.07 10.48 -5.03
N GLN A 137 -0.28 11.76 -5.24
CA GLN A 137 -1.48 12.34 -4.65
C GLN A 137 -2.74 11.70 -5.24
N LEU A 138 -3.70 11.39 -4.37
CA LEU A 138 -5.01 10.86 -4.74
C LEU A 138 -6.11 11.86 -4.37
N ASP A 139 -6.96 12.16 -5.34
CA ASP A 139 -8.22 12.85 -5.13
C ASP A 139 -9.34 11.81 -5.06
N PHE A 140 -9.91 11.64 -3.88
CA PHE A 140 -11.03 10.74 -3.66
C PHE A 140 -12.34 11.54 -3.74
N ASP A 141 -13.10 11.31 -4.79
CA ASP A 141 -14.36 11.98 -5.07
C ASP A 141 -15.51 10.99 -4.79
N PHE A 142 -16.33 11.29 -3.77
CA PHE A 142 -17.43 10.43 -3.35
C PHE A 142 -18.49 10.27 -4.45
N ASP A 143 -18.78 11.35 -5.18
CA ASP A 143 -19.80 11.32 -6.22
C ASP A 143 -19.37 10.43 -7.38
N LYS A 144 -18.11 10.57 -7.82
CA LYS A 144 -17.53 9.71 -8.86
C LYS A 144 -17.40 8.25 -8.40
N ALA A 145 -17.12 8.04 -7.12
CA ALA A 145 -16.99 6.70 -6.56
C ALA A 145 -18.32 5.92 -6.59
N LEU A 146 -19.45 6.61 -6.52
CA LEU A 146 -20.81 6.04 -6.56
C LEU A 146 -21.40 5.98 -7.98
N GLU A 147 -20.78 6.63 -8.95
CA GLU A 147 -21.29 6.69 -10.32
C GLU A 147 -21.30 5.29 -10.98
N GLN A 148 -22.47 4.90 -11.52
CA GLN A 148 -22.65 3.64 -12.25
C GLN A 148 -22.46 3.85 -13.74
N SER A 149 -21.26 4.26 -14.16
CA SER A 149 -20.93 4.50 -15.55
C SER A 149 -19.61 3.84 -15.94
N LYS A 150 -19.35 3.79 -17.25
CA LYS A 150 -18.05 3.31 -17.79
C LYS A 150 -16.85 4.16 -17.37
N ASP A 151 -17.11 5.39 -16.90
CA ASP A 151 -16.06 6.31 -16.46
C ASP A 151 -15.64 6.04 -15.01
N ASN A 152 -16.45 5.28 -14.25
CA ASN A 152 -16.07 4.75 -12.95
C ASN A 152 -15.30 3.42 -13.13
N VAL A 153 -14.00 3.47 -12.89
CA VAL A 153 -13.11 2.29 -13.06
C VAL A 153 -13.53 1.09 -12.19
N VAL A 154 -14.04 1.33 -11.00
CA VAL A 154 -14.52 0.25 -10.09
C VAL A 154 -15.73 -0.44 -10.69
N PHE A 155 -16.74 0.34 -11.08
CA PHE A 155 -17.95 -0.17 -11.71
C PHE A 155 -17.61 -0.94 -13.00
N TYR A 156 -16.69 -0.41 -13.81
CA TYR A 156 -16.30 -1.04 -15.06
C TYR A 156 -15.67 -2.43 -14.83
N VAL A 157 -14.78 -2.57 -13.85
CA VAL A 157 -14.16 -3.85 -13.49
C VAL A 157 -15.19 -4.83 -12.92
N GLN A 158 -16.06 -4.35 -12.01
CA GLN A 158 -17.15 -5.18 -11.44
C GLN A 158 -18.12 -5.65 -12.53
N TYR A 159 -18.47 -4.79 -13.47
CA TYR A 159 -19.31 -5.14 -14.61
C TYR A 159 -18.66 -6.22 -15.48
N ALA A 160 -17.38 -6.08 -15.83
CA ALA A 160 -16.65 -7.08 -16.59
C ALA A 160 -16.61 -8.43 -15.87
N HIS A 161 -16.35 -8.43 -14.54
CA HIS A 161 -16.39 -9.65 -13.73
C HIS A 161 -17.77 -10.29 -13.72
N ALA A 162 -18.84 -9.52 -13.51
CA ALA A 162 -20.20 -10.02 -13.51
C ALA A 162 -20.60 -10.64 -14.86
N ARG A 163 -20.16 -10.03 -15.97
CA ARG A 163 -20.37 -10.57 -17.32
C ARG A 163 -19.66 -11.91 -17.50
N CYS A 164 -18.41 -12.03 -17.09
CA CYS A 164 -17.65 -13.28 -17.17
C CYS A 164 -18.31 -14.36 -16.30
N ALA A 165 -18.71 -14.04 -15.09
CA ALA A 165 -19.40 -14.96 -14.18
C ALA A 165 -20.72 -15.46 -14.79
N SER A 166 -21.54 -14.57 -15.36
CA SER A 166 -22.78 -14.93 -16.03
C SER A 166 -22.57 -15.84 -17.26
N ILE A 167 -21.50 -15.63 -18.03
CA ILE A 167 -21.17 -16.51 -19.17
C ILE A 167 -20.82 -17.91 -18.65
N ILE A 168 -20.00 -18.00 -17.61
CA ILE A 168 -19.62 -19.27 -16.98
C ILE A 168 -20.86 -20.00 -16.44
N GLU A 169 -21.76 -19.31 -15.75
CA GLU A 169 -22.98 -19.87 -15.22
C GLU A 169 -23.91 -20.42 -16.36
N LYS A 170 -24.11 -19.61 -17.38
CA LYS A 170 -24.93 -20.02 -18.53
C LYS A 170 -24.32 -21.18 -19.33
N SER A 171 -23.00 -21.34 -19.31
CA SER A 171 -22.37 -22.47 -20.01
C SER A 171 -22.89 -23.83 -19.55
N VAL A 172 -23.28 -23.92 -18.28
CA VAL A 172 -23.87 -25.14 -17.70
C VAL A 172 -25.23 -25.47 -18.34
N GLU A 173 -26.04 -24.46 -18.66
CA GLU A 173 -27.34 -24.62 -19.33
C GLU A 173 -27.20 -25.25 -20.74
N PHE A 174 -26.05 -25.01 -21.38
CA PHE A 174 -25.68 -25.59 -22.68
C PHE A 174 -24.88 -26.89 -22.56
N ASN A 175 -24.87 -27.53 -21.39
CA ASN A 175 -24.07 -28.74 -21.10
C ASN A 175 -22.56 -28.56 -21.35
N LEU A 176 -22.06 -27.33 -21.30
CA LEU A 176 -20.65 -27.01 -21.43
C LEU A 176 -20.01 -26.96 -20.05
N ASN A 177 -19.43 -28.07 -19.62
CA ASN A 177 -18.69 -28.11 -18.35
C ASN A 177 -17.23 -27.70 -18.56
N TRP A 178 -16.97 -26.40 -18.58
CA TRP A 178 -15.64 -25.85 -18.81
C TRP A 178 -14.58 -26.36 -17.81
N LYS A 179 -14.97 -26.79 -16.57
CA LYS A 179 -14.07 -27.36 -15.57
C LYS A 179 -13.52 -28.71 -15.94
N MET A 180 -14.20 -29.41 -16.86
CA MET A 180 -13.80 -30.75 -17.33
C MET A 180 -13.04 -30.71 -18.66
N VAL A 181 -12.94 -29.53 -19.29
CA VAL A 181 -12.20 -29.39 -20.56
C VAL A 181 -10.70 -29.39 -20.24
N LYS A 182 -9.97 -30.29 -20.85
CA LYS A 182 -8.52 -30.31 -20.76
C LYS A 182 -7.91 -29.30 -21.72
N ILE A 183 -6.88 -28.60 -21.27
CA ILE A 183 -6.21 -27.55 -22.05
C ILE A 183 -5.73 -28.07 -23.40
N ASP A 184 -5.23 -29.32 -23.43
CA ASP A 184 -4.74 -29.97 -24.64
C ASP A 184 -5.83 -30.30 -25.67
N GLU A 185 -7.10 -30.26 -25.26
CA GLU A 185 -8.28 -30.49 -26.13
C GLU A 185 -8.80 -29.20 -26.74
N ILE A 186 -8.27 -28.03 -26.32
CA ILE A 186 -8.74 -26.71 -26.79
C ILE A 186 -8.05 -26.35 -28.11
N ASN A 187 -8.85 -26.07 -29.12
CA ASN A 187 -8.32 -25.54 -30.37
C ASN A 187 -8.12 -24.02 -30.27
N PHE A 188 -6.98 -23.61 -29.81
CA PHE A 188 -6.63 -22.18 -29.68
C PHE A 188 -6.53 -21.42 -31.02
N SER A 189 -6.44 -22.13 -32.18
CA SER A 189 -6.42 -21.44 -33.48
C SER A 189 -7.74 -20.72 -33.80
N LEU A 190 -8.81 -21.05 -33.11
CA LEU A 190 -10.10 -20.36 -33.22
C LEU A 190 -10.08 -18.95 -32.59
N LEU A 191 -9.15 -18.68 -31.67
CA LEU A 191 -8.97 -17.37 -31.03
C LEU A 191 -8.06 -16.50 -31.89
N SER A 192 -8.58 -16.02 -33.02
CA SER A 192 -7.78 -15.38 -34.07
C SER A 192 -7.92 -13.85 -34.14
N THR A 193 -8.94 -13.28 -33.50
CA THR A 193 -9.16 -11.83 -33.51
C THR A 193 -8.13 -11.08 -32.68
N GLU A 194 -7.85 -9.84 -33.05
CA GLU A 194 -6.90 -8.99 -32.32
C GLU A 194 -7.30 -8.77 -30.84
N ASN A 195 -8.59 -8.68 -30.56
CA ASN A 195 -9.07 -8.52 -29.19
C ASN A 195 -8.83 -9.78 -28.34
N GLU A 196 -9.05 -10.97 -28.89
CA GLU A 196 -8.74 -12.24 -28.23
C GLU A 196 -7.25 -12.39 -27.93
N LYS A 197 -6.40 -12.09 -28.91
CA LYS A 197 -4.94 -12.11 -28.75
C LYS A 197 -4.48 -11.14 -27.65
N ARG A 198 -5.04 -9.92 -27.62
CA ARG A 198 -4.71 -8.93 -26.58
C ARG A 198 -5.08 -9.41 -25.18
N ILE A 199 -6.24 -10.05 -25.01
CA ILE A 199 -6.67 -10.63 -23.74
C ILE A 199 -5.73 -11.77 -23.33
N ILE A 200 -5.40 -12.66 -24.26
CA ILE A 200 -4.48 -13.78 -24.01
C ILE A 200 -3.11 -13.25 -23.55
N LEU A 201 -2.56 -12.25 -24.23
CA LEU A 201 -1.28 -11.63 -23.85
C LEU A 201 -1.35 -11.05 -22.43
N LYS A 202 -2.44 -10.36 -22.08
CA LYS A 202 -2.64 -9.82 -20.74
C LYS A 202 -2.71 -10.91 -19.66
N ILE A 203 -3.37 -12.01 -19.94
CA ILE A 203 -3.43 -13.18 -19.05
C ILE A 203 -2.02 -13.78 -18.88
N CYS A 204 -1.26 -13.92 -19.96
CA CYS A 204 0.11 -14.44 -19.90
C CYS A 204 1.09 -13.51 -19.16
N GLU A 205 0.87 -12.20 -19.19
CA GLU A 205 1.65 -11.22 -18.45
C GLU A 205 1.36 -11.23 -16.93
N TRP A 206 0.18 -11.70 -16.53
CA TRP A 206 -0.31 -11.59 -15.16
C TRP A 206 0.62 -12.18 -14.08
N PRO A 207 1.19 -13.39 -14.22
CA PRO A 207 2.12 -13.92 -13.22
C PRO A 207 3.30 -13.00 -12.95
N ARG A 208 3.89 -12.44 -14.01
CA ARG A 208 5.01 -11.50 -13.91
C ARG A 208 4.60 -10.19 -13.24
N VAL A 209 3.39 -9.69 -13.51
CA VAL A 209 2.87 -8.47 -12.88
C VAL A 209 2.69 -8.69 -11.38
N VAL A 210 2.12 -9.83 -10.97
CA VAL A 210 1.94 -10.18 -9.56
C VAL A 210 3.29 -10.29 -8.84
N GLU A 211 4.23 -11.03 -9.41
CA GLU A 211 5.57 -11.21 -8.85
C GLU A 211 6.30 -9.86 -8.70
N SER A 212 6.35 -9.06 -9.76
CA SER A 212 7.02 -7.77 -9.72
C SER A 212 6.36 -6.78 -8.75
N SER A 213 5.03 -6.81 -8.64
CA SER A 213 4.29 -5.99 -7.67
C SER A 213 4.60 -6.39 -6.23
N GLY A 214 4.70 -7.70 -5.97
CA GLY A 214 5.09 -8.23 -4.66
C GLY A 214 6.51 -7.83 -4.29
N LEU A 215 7.48 -8.10 -5.17
CA LEU A 215 8.90 -7.80 -4.93
C LEU A 215 9.18 -6.29 -4.75
N SER A 216 8.43 -5.44 -5.43
CA SER A 216 8.59 -3.98 -5.29
C SER A 216 7.72 -3.35 -4.20
N HIS A 217 6.83 -4.14 -3.56
CA HIS A 217 5.78 -3.65 -2.64
C HIS A 217 4.94 -2.53 -3.27
N GLU A 218 4.53 -2.71 -4.53
CA GLU A 218 3.79 -1.74 -5.33
C GLU A 218 2.45 -2.31 -5.80
N PRO A 219 1.44 -2.47 -4.91
CA PRO A 219 0.17 -3.11 -5.22
C PRO A 219 -0.66 -2.38 -6.30
N HIS A 220 -0.39 -1.09 -6.54
CA HIS A 220 -1.04 -0.33 -7.61
C HIS A 220 -0.77 -0.88 -9.01
N ARG A 221 0.24 -1.72 -9.20
CA ARG A 221 0.53 -2.37 -10.49
C ARG A 221 -0.48 -3.46 -10.85
N ILE A 222 -1.23 -3.96 -9.86
CA ILE A 222 -2.23 -5.01 -10.05
C ILE A 222 -3.58 -4.40 -10.52
N VAL A 223 -3.82 -3.13 -10.23
CA VAL A 223 -5.02 -2.38 -10.57
C VAL A 223 -4.85 -1.67 -11.91
#